data_bcbc97d7d98952d1ddc59982bfcb619b
#
_entry.id   bcbc97d7d98952d1ddc59982bfcb619b
#
_cell.length_a   1.000
_cell.length_b   1.000
_cell.length_c   1.000
_cell.angle_alpha   90.00
_cell.angle_beta   90.00
_cell.angle_gamma   90.00
#
_symmetry.space_group_name_H-M   'P 1'
#
loop_
_entity.id
_entity.type
_entity.pdbx_description
1 polymer ?
#
loop_
_entity_poly.entity_id
_entity_poly.type
_entity_poly.pdbx_seq_one_letter_code
_entity_poly.pdbx_strand_id
1 'polypeptide(L)'
;MISAFDDQECDSAITLSKFHGFLWESRNKYKKPLYTERPRRQDMEPRYTETGSVYITKAKKYKETSNRISGNIKGIEVTFEESLEVDTIEEFEVIKAYLENYENNWDIEQ
;
A
#
# COMPACT_ATOMS: atom_id res chain seq x y z
N MET A 1 -12.22 -5.16 -6.02
CA MET A 1 -12.27 -3.90 -5.25
C MET A 1 -13.65 -3.27 -5.17
N ILE A 2 -14.39 -3.25 -6.26
CA ILE A 2 -15.78 -2.72 -6.25
C ILE A 2 -16.64 -3.47 -5.23
N SER A 3 -16.40 -4.75 -5.03
CA SER A 3 -17.13 -5.56 -4.05
C SER A 3 -16.98 -5.06 -2.61
N ALA A 4 -15.98 -4.23 -2.31
CA ALA A 4 -15.84 -3.61 -0.98
C ALA A 4 -17.05 -2.74 -0.65
N PHE A 5 -17.73 -2.21 -1.66
CA PHE A 5 -18.90 -1.36 -1.47
C PHE A 5 -20.21 -2.12 -1.29
N ASP A 6 -20.18 -3.47 -1.30
CA ASP A 6 -21.31 -4.26 -0.88
C ASP A 6 -21.61 -4.06 0.61
N ASP A 7 -20.59 -3.65 1.37
CA ASP A 7 -20.74 -3.19 2.74
C ASP A 7 -21.25 -1.75 2.72
N GLN A 8 -22.49 -1.56 3.16
CA GLN A 8 -23.13 -0.24 3.13
C GLN A 8 -22.45 0.80 4.02
N GLU A 9 -21.68 0.36 5.02
CA GLU A 9 -20.96 1.25 5.93
C GLU A 9 -19.62 1.72 5.36
N CYS A 10 -19.17 1.13 4.27
CA CYS A 10 -17.91 1.50 3.64
C CYS A 10 -18.08 2.78 2.82
N ASP A 11 -17.30 3.80 3.13
CA ASP A 11 -17.32 5.09 2.44
C ASP A 11 -16.26 5.21 1.35
N SER A 12 -15.12 4.59 1.57
CA SER A 12 -14.03 4.57 0.58
C SER A 12 -13.22 3.28 0.69
N ALA A 13 -12.45 3.00 -0.35
CA ALA A 13 -11.58 1.84 -0.39
C ALA A 13 -10.25 2.22 -1.04
N ILE A 14 -9.18 1.58 -0.61
CA ILE A 14 -7.83 1.87 -1.05
C ILE A 14 -7.02 0.58 -1.12
N THR A 15 -6.12 0.49 -2.10
CA THR A 15 -5.20 -0.65 -2.17
C THR A 15 -4.00 -0.44 -1.25
N LEU A 16 -3.69 -1.46 -0.47
CA LEU A 16 -2.62 -1.43 0.53
C LEU A 16 -1.71 -2.65 0.36
N SER A 17 -0.45 -2.48 0.75
CA SER A 17 0.53 -3.56 0.79
C SER A 17 1.07 -3.70 2.22
N LYS A 18 1.35 -4.94 2.65
CA LYS A 18 1.92 -5.17 3.99
C LYS A 18 3.28 -4.49 4.13
N PHE A 19 3.50 -3.91 5.28
CA PHE A 19 4.75 -3.24 5.62
C PHE A 19 5.33 -3.86 6.89
N HIS A 20 6.60 -4.28 6.83
CA HIS A 20 7.27 -4.98 7.92
C HIS A 20 8.41 -4.19 8.56
N GLY A 21 8.55 -2.91 8.23
CA GLY A 21 9.62 -2.07 8.74
C GLY A 21 9.28 -1.37 10.04
N PHE A 22 10.31 -0.85 10.70
CA PHE A 22 10.18 0.03 11.85
C PHE A 22 10.29 1.47 11.41
N LEU A 23 9.35 2.30 11.83
CA LEU A 23 9.28 3.69 11.38
C LEU A 23 10.08 4.62 12.30
N TRP A 24 10.73 5.58 11.68
CA TRP A 24 11.48 6.65 12.33
C TRP A 24 11.02 8.00 11.78
N GLU A 25 11.17 9.06 12.56
CA GLU A 25 10.88 10.40 12.09
C GLU A 25 12.14 11.25 12.10
N SER A 26 12.15 12.29 11.29
CA SER A 26 13.24 13.25 11.21
C SER A 26 12.94 14.42 12.13
N ARG A 27 13.90 14.77 13.02
CA ARG A 27 13.82 15.97 13.86
C ARG A 27 15.10 16.76 13.68
N ASN A 28 15.06 17.75 12.79
CA ASN A 28 16.23 18.54 12.42
C ASN A 28 17.33 17.61 11.88
N LYS A 29 18.54 17.67 12.46
CA LYS A 29 19.65 16.79 12.08
C LYS A 29 19.61 15.42 12.73
N TYR A 30 18.69 15.23 13.68
CA TYR A 30 18.57 13.95 14.40
C TYR A 30 17.38 13.14 13.93
N LYS A 31 17.44 11.85 14.14
CA LYS A 31 16.36 10.91 13.82
C LYS A 31 15.84 10.30 15.10
N LYS A 32 14.55 10.00 15.13
CA LYS A 32 13.89 9.43 16.29
C LYS A 32 13.02 8.24 15.89
N PRO A 33 13.10 7.10 16.60
CA PRO A 33 12.20 5.99 16.34
C PRO A 33 10.78 6.34 16.80
N LEU A 34 9.79 5.82 16.07
CA LEU A 34 8.39 5.99 16.44
C LEU A 34 7.89 4.91 17.42
N TYR A 35 8.79 4.09 17.95
CA TYR A 35 8.48 3.10 18.96
C TYR A 35 9.25 3.42 20.25
N THR A 36 8.69 3.03 21.40
CA THR A 36 9.36 3.17 22.71
C THR A 36 10.17 1.93 23.06
N GLU A 37 9.61 0.74 22.82
CA GLU A 37 10.31 -0.53 22.92
C GLU A 37 10.25 -1.22 21.57
N ARG A 38 11.39 -1.76 21.12
CA ARG A 38 11.44 -2.42 19.83
C ARG A 38 10.79 -3.80 19.93
N PRO A 39 9.59 -3.99 19.35
CA PRO A 39 8.92 -5.29 19.36
C PRO A 39 9.61 -6.25 18.40
N ARG A 40 9.42 -7.54 18.62
CA ARG A 40 9.80 -8.52 17.60
C ARG A 40 8.87 -8.38 16.40
N ARG A 41 9.37 -8.63 15.21
CA ARG A 41 8.54 -8.54 13.99
C ARG A 41 7.29 -9.41 14.08
N GLN A 42 7.43 -10.61 14.65
CA GLN A 42 6.32 -11.54 14.81
C GLN A 42 5.25 -11.08 15.83
N ASP A 43 5.64 -10.16 16.73
CA ASP A 43 4.75 -9.62 17.75
C ASP A 43 4.14 -8.29 17.34
N MET A 44 4.52 -7.75 16.18
CA MET A 44 3.96 -6.50 15.68
C MET A 44 2.59 -6.74 15.05
N GLU A 45 1.67 -5.80 15.30
CA GLU A 45 0.41 -5.78 14.57
C GLU A 45 0.68 -5.48 13.09
N PRO A 46 -0.10 -6.07 12.19
CA PRO A 46 0.06 -5.81 10.76
C PRO A 46 -0.04 -4.32 10.46
N ARG A 47 0.89 -3.82 9.66
CA ARG A 47 0.89 -2.45 9.15
C ARG A 47 0.88 -2.47 7.64
N TYR A 48 0.41 -1.38 7.05
CA TYR A 48 0.22 -1.30 5.62
C TYR A 48 0.71 0.03 5.07
N THR A 49 1.10 0.03 3.80
CA THR A 49 1.42 1.24 3.05
C THR A 49 0.47 1.37 1.88
N GLU A 50 0.18 2.60 1.49
CA GLU A 50 -0.61 2.87 0.29
C GLU A 50 0.20 2.50 -0.95
N THR A 51 -0.45 1.83 -1.91
CA THR A 51 0.21 1.50 -3.18
C THR A 51 0.07 2.62 -4.21
N GLY A 52 -0.91 3.50 -4.03
CA GLY A 52 -1.18 4.56 -4.99
C GLY A 52 -1.90 4.09 -6.26
N SER A 53 -2.25 2.81 -6.34
CA SER A 53 -2.80 2.24 -7.57
C SER A 53 -4.28 2.51 -7.75
N VAL A 54 -5.08 2.26 -6.70
CA VAL A 54 -6.54 2.40 -6.81
C VAL A 54 -7.12 3.07 -5.57
N TYR A 55 -7.97 4.05 -5.78
CA TYR A 55 -8.75 4.74 -4.77
C TYR A 55 -10.20 4.78 -5.23
N ILE A 56 -11.13 4.37 -4.38
CA ILE A 56 -12.56 4.45 -4.67
C ILE A 56 -13.24 5.12 -3.49
N THR A 57 -14.09 6.11 -3.75
CA THR A 57 -14.85 6.78 -2.70
C THR A 57 -16.26 7.06 -3.19
N LYS A 58 -17.22 7.07 -2.24
CA LYS A 58 -18.59 7.45 -2.56
C LYS A 58 -18.63 8.93 -2.96
N ALA A 59 -19.36 9.26 -4.03
CA ALA A 59 -19.45 10.62 -4.54
C ALA A 59 -19.93 11.61 -3.48
N LYS A 60 -20.87 11.20 -2.65
CA LYS A 60 -21.38 12.02 -1.54
C LYS A 60 -20.27 12.42 -0.57
N LYS A 61 -19.43 11.45 -0.19
CA LYS A 61 -18.32 11.70 0.75
C LYS A 61 -17.26 12.60 0.11
N TYR A 62 -16.98 12.39 -1.17
CA TYR A 62 -16.03 13.24 -1.87
C TYR A 62 -16.51 14.70 -1.93
N LYS A 63 -17.79 14.90 -2.18
CA LYS A 63 -18.39 16.26 -2.19
C LYS A 63 -18.32 16.93 -0.83
N GLU A 64 -18.53 16.16 0.26
CA GLU A 64 -18.51 16.69 1.63
C GLU A 64 -17.10 17.05 2.09
N THR A 65 -16.10 16.23 1.75
CA THR A 65 -14.75 16.32 2.32
C THR A 65 -13.71 16.88 1.36
N SER A 66 -13.98 16.86 0.05
CA SER A 66 -13.00 17.16 -1.00
C SER A 66 -11.77 16.25 -0.91
N ASN A 67 -11.94 15.05 -0.35
CA ASN A 67 -10.89 14.10 -0.12
C ASN A 67 -11.26 12.75 -0.72
N ARG A 68 -10.32 12.12 -1.42
CA ARG A 68 -10.52 10.80 -2.03
C ARG A 68 -10.53 9.65 -1.02
N ILE A 69 -10.18 9.91 0.23
CA ILE A 69 -10.23 8.94 1.31
C ILE A 69 -10.91 9.60 2.50
N SER A 70 -12.02 9.03 2.96
CA SER A 70 -12.75 9.58 4.10
C SER A 70 -13.73 8.55 4.66
N GLY A 71 -14.21 8.82 5.88
CA GLY A 71 -15.19 8.00 6.56
C GLY A 71 -14.66 6.63 6.91
N ASN A 72 -15.47 5.61 6.73
CA ASN A 72 -15.08 4.22 6.95
C ASN A 72 -14.31 3.72 5.73
N ILE A 73 -13.02 3.46 5.91
CA ILE A 73 -12.10 3.13 4.82
C ILE A 73 -11.79 1.64 4.84
N LYS A 74 -12.06 0.96 3.73
CA LYS A 74 -11.69 -0.44 3.57
C LYS A 74 -10.34 -0.55 2.87
N GLY A 75 -9.41 -1.28 3.49
CA GLY A 75 -8.13 -1.60 2.89
C GLY A 75 -8.22 -2.90 2.09
N ILE A 76 -7.83 -2.85 0.84
CA ILE A 76 -7.76 -4.03 -0.02
C ILE A 76 -6.29 -4.40 -0.15
N GLU A 77 -5.90 -5.50 0.48
CA GLU A 77 -4.52 -5.94 0.48
C GLU A 77 -4.13 -6.50 -0.89
N VAL A 78 -3.02 -6.01 -1.42
CA VAL A 78 -2.43 -6.51 -2.67
C VAL A 78 -1.07 -7.13 -2.38
N THR A 79 -0.57 -7.94 -3.32
CA THR A 79 0.74 -8.58 -3.16
C THR A 79 1.86 -7.54 -3.34
N PHE A 80 3.06 -7.93 -2.91
CA PHE A 80 4.24 -7.08 -3.11
C PHE A 80 4.43 -6.72 -4.58
N GLU A 81 4.27 -7.69 -5.46
CA GLU A 81 4.41 -7.49 -6.90
C GLU A 81 3.40 -6.49 -7.45
N GLU A 82 2.17 -6.56 -6.96
CA GLU A 82 1.10 -5.65 -7.37
C GLU A 82 1.31 -4.23 -6.81
N SER A 83 2.15 -4.08 -5.79
CA SER A 83 2.41 -2.80 -5.15
C SER A 83 3.55 -2.01 -5.79
N LEU A 84 4.27 -2.59 -6.74
CA LEU A 84 5.42 -1.95 -7.36
C LEU A 84 5.02 -0.73 -8.19
N GLU A 85 5.77 0.36 -8.00
CA GLU A 85 5.54 1.63 -8.68
C GLU A 85 6.82 2.11 -9.33
N VAL A 86 6.67 2.91 -10.40
CA VAL A 86 7.82 3.49 -11.11
C VAL A 86 7.76 5.01 -10.98
N ASP A 87 8.63 5.57 -10.17
CA ASP A 87 8.79 7.02 -10.03
C ASP A 87 10.19 7.47 -10.44
N THR A 88 11.15 6.56 -10.49
CA THR A 88 12.54 6.85 -10.84
C THR A 88 13.05 5.87 -11.90
N ILE A 89 14.19 6.21 -12.53
CA ILE A 89 14.83 5.33 -13.49
C ILE A 89 15.32 4.05 -12.82
N GLU A 90 15.80 4.16 -11.59
CA GLU A 90 16.27 3.01 -10.81
C GLU A 90 15.12 2.05 -10.54
N GLU A 91 13.95 2.57 -10.17
CA GLU A 91 12.76 1.75 -9.96
C GLU A 91 12.31 1.09 -11.27
N PHE A 92 12.40 1.81 -12.38
CA PHE A 92 12.07 1.25 -13.70
C PHE A 92 12.97 0.05 -14.02
N GLU A 93 14.27 0.16 -13.78
CA GLU A 93 15.22 -0.92 -14.05
C GLU A 93 14.93 -2.16 -13.18
N VAL A 94 14.58 -1.95 -11.91
CA VAL A 94 14.23 -3.05 -11.01
C VAL A 94 12.96 -3.76 -11.49
N ILE A 95 11.93 -3.01 -11.83
CA ILE A 95 10.66 -3.57 -12.29
C ILE A 95 10.84 -4.27 -13.63
N LYS A 96 11.63 -3.70 -14.52
CA LYS A 96 11.94 -4.32 -15.80
C LYS A 96 12.61 -5.68 -15.62
N ALA A 97 13.59 -5.76 -14.74
CA ALA A 97 14.28 -7.02 -14.44
C ALA A 97 13.31 -8.04 -13.84
N TYR A 98 12.43 -7.62 -12.95
CA TYR A 98 11.40 -8.46 -12.35
C TYR A 98 10.46 -9.04 -13.42
N LEU A 99 9.97 -8.20 -14.31
CA LEU A 99 9.04 -8.63 -15.37
C LEU A 99 9.69 -9.59 -16.35
N GLU A 100 10.94 -9.36 -16.72
CA GLU A 100 11.69 -10.26 -17.60
C GLU A 100 11.82 -11.64 -16.94
N ASN A 101 12.14 -11.67 -15.65
CA ASN A 101 12.25 -12.91 -14.91
C ASN A 101 10.91 -13.63 -14.76
N TYR A 102 9.85 -12.87 -14.56
CA TYR A 102 8.49 -13.40 -14.46
C TYR A 102 8.05 -14.04 -15.77
N GLU A 103 8.30 -13.39 -16.90
CA GLU A 103 7.98 -13.94 -18.22
C GLU A 103 8.73 -15.25 -18.49
N ASN A 104 10.00 -15.32 -18.13
CA ASN A 104 10.78 -16.53 -18.27
C ASN A 104 10.21 -17.68 -17.43
N ASN A 105 9.81 -17.41 -16.22
CA ASN A 105 9.19 -18.40 -15.33
C ASN A 105 7.82 -18.83 -15.85
N TRP A 106 7.05 -17.89 -16.39
CA TRP A 106 5.75 -18.17 -16.97
C TRP A 106 5.87 -19.14 -18.15
N ASP A 107 6.84 -18.93 -19.03
CA ASP A 107 7.08 -19.77 -20.19
C ASP A 107 7.48 -21.20 -19.79
N ILE A 108 8.20 -21.34 -18.68
CA ILE A 108 8.61 -22.65 -18.16
C ILE A 108 7.40 -23.42 -17.62
N GLU A 109 6.44 -22.76 -17.02
CA GLU A 109 5.25 -23.38 -16.41
C GLU A 109 4.22 -23.82 -17.45
N GLN A 110 4.28 -23.29 -18.64
CA GLN A 110 3.41 -23.67 -19.75
C GLN A 110 3.95 -24.84 -20.56
#